data_d1ce207f803d30b6511da0a8dada3f28
#
_entry.id   d1ce207f803d30b6511da0a8dada3f28
#
_cell.length_a   1.000
_cell.length_b   1.000
_cell.length_c   1.000
_cell.angle_alpha   90.00
_cell.angle_beta   90.00
_cell.angle_gamma   90.00
#
_symmetry.space_group_name_H-M   'P 1'
#
loop_
_entity.id
_entity.type
_entity.pdbx_description
1 polymer ?
#
loop_
_entity_poly.entity_id
_entity_poly.type
_entity_poly.pdbx_seq_one_letter_code
_entity_poly.pdbx_strand_id
1 'polypeptide(L)'
;MTRNFPAVALRGVVAFTDPPVITLNKLAAQLAPGVRIRAANNGLLLQGALTGQTLTVHYTQEFSGLINQVWLLTDEELARKPWPTTLEQAQSWSFDAGTQTWTRP
;
A
#
# COMPACT_ATOMS: atom_id res chain seq x y z
N MET A 1 4.83 -17.67 -2.43
CA MET A 1 3.39 -17.34 -2.63
C MET A 1 3.27 -16.01 -3.35
N THR A 2 2.48 -15.96 -4.40
CA THR A 2 2.22 -14.72 -5.14
C THR A 2 0.88 -14.16 -4.72
N ARG A 3 0.87 -12.92 -4.23
CA ARG A 3 -0.36 -12.26 -3.85
C ARG A 3 -0.86 -11.41 -5.02
N ASN A 4 -2.18 -11.30 -5.13
CA ASN A 4 -2.82 -10.46 -6.13
C ASN A 4 -3.29 -9.16 -5.47
N PHE A 5 -2.77 -8.04 -5.94
CA PHE A 5 -3.19 -6.73 -5.48
C PHE A 5 -4.22 -6.16 -6.45
N PRO A 6 -5.21 -5.39 -5.94
CA PRO A 6 -6.16 -4.73 -6.84
C PRO A 6 -5.45 -3.68 -7.68
N ALA A 7 -6.02 -3.39 -8.86
CA ALA A 7 -5.43 -2.41 -9.78
C ALA A 7 -5.41 -0.98 -9.20
N VAL A 8 -6.17 -0.73 -8.14
CA VAL A 8 -6.20 0.58 -7.46
C VAL A 8 -5.19 0.67 -6.33
N ALA A 9 -4.44 -0.40 -6.04
CA ALA A 9 -3.41 -0.38 -5.01
C ALA A 9 -2.21 0.44 -5.49
N LEU A 10 -1.80 1.39 -4.66
CA LEU A 10 -0.66 2.27 -4.93
C LEU A 10 0.50 1.88 -4.03
N ARG A 11 1.71 2.23 -4.44
CA ARG A 11 2.91 2.04 -3.62
C ARG A 11 3.27 3.34 -2.93
N GLY A 12 3.61 3.25 -1.65
CA GLY A 12 4.05 4.43 -0.90
C GLY A 12 4.83 4.05 0.33
N VAL A 13 5.45 5.05 0.95
CA VAL A 13 6.18 4.90 2.20
C VAL A 13 5.30 5.42 3.33
N VAL A 14 4.97 4.53 4.27
CA VAL A 14 4.14 4.86 5.42
C VAL A 14 4.98 4.84 6.68
N ALA A 15 4.93 5.94 7.44
CA ALA A 15 5.47 6.00 8.79
C ALA A 15 4.31 5.88 9.78
N PHE A 16 4.31 4.83 10.57
CA PHE A 16 3.27 4.56 11.57
C PHE A 16 3.64 5.29 12.86
N THR A 17 3.48 6.62 12.86
CA THR A 17 3.93 7.48 13.97
C THR A 17 3.04 7.31 15.20
N ASP A 18 1.74 7.47 15.05
CA ASP A 18 0.76 7.37 16.13
C ASP A 18 -0.57 6.90 15.55
N PRO A 19 -0.69 5.60 15.15
CA PRO A 19 -1.91 5.12 14.51
C PRO A 19 -3.16 5.44 15.32
N PRO A 20 -4.25 5.89 14.69
CA PRO A 20 -4.50 5.91 13.23
C PRO A 20 -3.86 7.07 12.46
N VAL A 21 -3.14 7.97 13.12
CA VAL A 21 -2.41 9.06 12.46
C VAL A 21 -1.08 8.50 11.95
N ILE A 22 -0.83 8.72 10.66
CA ILE A 22 0.37 8.24 9.97
C ILE A 22 0.89 9.35 9.05
N THR A 23 2.05 9.11 8.43
CA THR A 23 2.46 9.88 7.25
C THR A 23 2.52 8.96 6.06
N LEU A 24 2.08 9.44 4.91
CA LEU A 24 2.17 8.73 3.64
C LEU A 24 3.01 9.59 2.70
N ASN A 25 4.17 9.06 2.31
CA ASN A 25 5.14 9.80 1.49
C ASN A 25 5.48 11.16 2.12
N LYS A 26 5.64 11.17 3.45
CA LYS A 26 5.98 12.34 4.29
C LYS A 26 4.84 13.35 4.45
N LEU A 27 3.64 13.04 3.96
CA LEU A 27 2.45 13.89 4.12
C LEU A 27 1.52 13.28 5.17
N ALA A 28 0.86 14.13 5.94
CA ALA A 28 -0.08 13.66 6.96
C ALA A 28 -1.22 12.88 6.34
N ALA A 29 -1.55 11.74 6.94
CA ALA A 29 -2.65 10.88 6.50
C ALA A 29 -3.23 10.15 7.71
N GLN A 30 -4.33 9.43 7.48
CA GLN A 30 -4.97 8.64 8.54
C GLN A 30 -5.40 7.29 8.02
N LEU A 31 -5.31 6.29 8.89
CA LEU A 31 -5.89 4.97 8.64
C LEU A 31 -7.39 5.02 8.92
N ALA A 32 -8.16 4.33 8.09
CA ALA A 32 -9.61 4.23 8.29
C ALA A 32 -9.93 3.39 9.54
N PRO A 33 -11.07 3.62 10.20
CA PRO A 33 -11.58 2.67 11.17
C PRO A 33 -11.81 1.33 10.46
N GLY A 34 -11.32 0.24 11.04
CA GLY A 34 -11.41 -1.07 10.41
C GLY A 34 -10.41 -1.30 9.29
N VAL A 35 -9.34 -0.49 9.22
CA VAL A 35 -8.25 -0.71 8.26
C VAL A 35 -7.75 -2.15 8.35
N ARG A 36 -7.47 -2.74 7.17
CA ARG A 36 -6.90 -4.08 7.09
C ARG A 36 -5.43 -3.97 6.71
N ILE A 37 -4.57 -4.43 7.60
CA ILE A 37 -3.12 -4.45 7.39
C ILE A 37 -2.69 -5.90 7.29
N ARG A 38 -2.04 -6.26 6.18
CA ARG A 38 -1.53 -7.60 5.97
C ARG A 38 -0.01 -7.60 5.97
N ALA A 39 0.57 -8.53 6.73
CA ALA A 39 2.00 -8.75 6.75
C ALA A 39 2.48 -9.36 5.41
N ALA A 40 3.80 -9.45 5.24
CA ALA A 40 4.39 -10.05 4.05
C ALA A 40 3.92 -11.50 3.84
N ASN A 41 3.61 -12.23 4.91
CA ASN A 41 3.05 -13.58 4.85
C ASN A 41 1.53 -13.59 4.64
N ASN A 42 0.93 -12.44 4.38
CA ASN A 42 -0.50 -12.23 4.18
C ASN A 42 -1.37 -12.37 5.44
N GLY A 43 -0.77 -12.52 6.60
CA GLY A 43 -1.49 -12.53 7.88
C GLY A 43 -1.94 -11.12 8.29
N LEU A 44 -3.05 -11.02 9.02
CA LEU A 44 -3.55 -9.74 9.50
C LEU A 44 -2.70 -9.23 10.66
N LEU A 45 -2.47 -7.92 10.67
CA LEU A 45 -1.77 -7.22 11.74
C LEU A 45 -2.67 -6.13 12.33
N LEU A 46 -2.49 -5.89 13.62
CA LEU A 46 -3.08 -4.71 14.26
C LEU A 46 -2.19 -3.50 14.01
N GLN A 47 -2.82 -2.34 13.78
CA GLN A 47 -2.08 -1.11 13.46
C GLN A 47 -1.08 -0.73 14.56
N GLY A 48 -1.40 -0.97 15.83
CA GLY A 48 -0.50 -0.67 16.93
C GLY A 48 0.79 -1.46 16.92
N ALA A 49 0.81 -2.64 16.28
CA ALA A 49 2.01 -3.47 16.17
C ALA A 49 3.09 -2.82 15.30
N LEU A 50 2.72 -1.84 14.48
CA LEU A 50 3.63 -1.17 13.55
C LEU A 50 4.10 0.20 14.05
N THR A 51 3.66 0.62 15.22
CA THR A 51 4.01 1.93 15.80
C THR A 51 5.52 2.15 15.81
N GLY A 52 5.95 3.28 15.26
CA GLY A 52 7.37 3.64 15.19
C GLY A 52 8.09 3.12 13.95
N GLN A 53 7.43 2.32 13.11
CA GLN A 53 8.05 1.76 11.90
C GLN A 53 7.74 2.62 10.67
N THR A 54 8.70 2.68 9.75
CA THR A 54 8.53 3.30 8.44
C THR A 54 8.77 2.23 7.39
N LEU A 55 7.77 1.97 6.55
CA LEU A 55 7.77 0.83 5.64
C LEU A 55 7.27 1.24 4.26
N THR A 56 7.82 0.61 3.22
CA THR A 56 7.25 0.68 1.87
C THR A 56 6.16 -0.36 1.75
N VAL A 57 4.97 0.09 1.34
CA VAL A 57 3.76 -0.74 1.31
C VAL A 57 2.99 -0.53 0.02
N HIS A 58 2.05 -1.45 -0.26
CA HIS A 58 0.93 -1.16 -1.15
C HIS A 58 -0.27 -0.75 -0.28
N TYR A 59 -1.10 0.16 -0.77
CA TYR A 59 -2.24 0.63 -0.02
C TYR A 59 -3.38 1.03 -0.94
N THR A 60 -4.59 1.04 -0.40
CA THR A 60 -5.77 1.61 -1.06
C THR A 60 -6.38 2.68 -0.18
N GLN A 61 -7.02 3.66 -0.81
CA GLN A 61 -7.68 4.75 -0.09
C GLN A 61 -9.17 4.75 -0.38
N GLU A 62 -9.94 5.16 0.62
CA GLU A 62 -11.35 5.46 0.45
C GLU A 62 -11.51 6.81 -0.26
N PHE A 63 -12.71 7.07 -0.74
CA PHE A 63 -13.05 8.33 -1.38
C PHE A 63 -12.74 9.54 -0.49
N SER A 64 -12.86 9.35 0.83
CA SER A 64 -12.56 10.38 1.83
C SER A 64 -11.07 10.65 2.02
N GLY A 65 -10.19 9.81 1.42
CA GLY A 65 -8.76 9.89 1.60
C GLY A 65 -8.20 9.02 2.72
N LEU A 66 -9.06 8.38 3.52
CA LEU A 66 -8.60 7.46 4.56
C LEU A 66 -8.04 6.19 3.93
N ILE A 67 -6.95 5.66 4.50
CA ILE A 67 -6.33 4.44 4.01
C ILE A 67 -7.05 3.25 4.64
N ASN A 68 -7.63 2.40 3.80
CA ASN A 68 -8.46 1.28 4.26
C ASN A 68 -7.82 -0.09 4.11
N GLN A 69 -6.76 -0.22 3.30
CA GLN A 69 -6.00 -1.46 3.17
C GLN A 69 -4.52 -1.13 3.05
N VAL A 70 -3.68 -1.93 3.70
CA VAL A 70 -2.23 -1.81 3.64
C VAL A 70 -1.65 -3.21 3.53
N TRP A 71 -0.70 -3.40 2.63
CA TRP A 71 0.05 -4.65 2.50
C TRP A 71 1.53 -4.36 2.70
N LEU A 72 2.13 -4.98 3.72
CA LEU A 72 3.57 -5.01 3.86
C LEU A 72 4.13 -5.91 2.77
N LEU A 73 5.21 -5.48 2.11
CA LEU A 73 5.70 -6.13 0.90
C LEU A 73 6.86 -7.06 1.20
N THR A 74 6.92 -8.18 0.46
CA THR A 74 8.11 -9.03 0.41
C THR A 74 9.16 -8.38 -0.47
N ASP A 75 10.42 -8.85 -0.38
CA ASP A 75 11.50 -8.36 -1.23
C ASP A 75 11.19 -8.59 -2.71
N GLU A 76 10.57 -9.71 -3.04
CA GLU A 76 10.14 -10.02 -4.41
C GLU A 76 9.11 -9.01 -4.91
N GLU A 77 8.15 -8.67 -4.07
CA GLU A 77 7.12 -7.68 -4.42
C GLU A 77 7.71 -6.28 -4.58
N LEU A 78 8.64 -5.90 -3.70
CA LEU A 78 9.34 -4.63 -3.79
C LEU A 78 10.17 -4.52 -5.08
N ALA A 79 10.68 -5.63 -5.59
CA ALA A 79 11.47 -5.66 -6.82
C ALA A 79 10.63 -5.45 -8.07
N ARG A 80 9.31 -5.56 -7.98
CA ARG A 80 8.41 -5.34 -9.13
C ARG A 80 8.27 -3.85 -9.39
N LYS A 81 8.98 -3.36 -10.37
CA LYS A 81 9.01 -1.94 -10.74
C LYS A 81 8.78 -1.82 -12.24
N PRO A 82 8.10 -0.76 -12.71
CA PRO A 82 7.51 0.30 -11.91
C PRO A 82 6.20 -0.15 -11.22
N TRP A 83 5.80 0.59 -10.19
CA TRP A 83 4.49 0.46 -9.55
C TRP A 83 3.95 1.86 -9.29
N PRO A 84 2.67 2.16 -9.63
CA PRO A 84 2.15 3.51 -9.47
C PRO A 84 2.21 3.98 -8.02
N THR A 85 2.60 5.22 -7.84
CA THR A 85 2.59 5.89 -6.53
C THR A 85 1.45 6.89 -6.42
N THR A 86 0.80 7.22 -7.53
CA THR A 86 -0.36 8.10 -7.57
C THR A 86 -1.51 7.47 -8.33
N LEU A 87 -2.73 7.90 -8.02
CA LEU A 87 -3.91 7.42 -8.71
C LEU A 87 -3.87 7.79 -10.21
N GLU A 88 -3.32 8.94 -10.53
CA GLU A 88 -3.18 9.40 -11.92
C GLU A 88 -2.30 8.43 -12.72
N GLN A 89 -1.20 7.99 -12.15
CA GLN A 89 -0.34 6.98 -12.79
C GLN A 89 -1.09 5.67 -12.98
N ALA A 90 -1.82 5.22 -11.96
CA ALA A 90 -2.58 3.97 -12.04
C ALA A 90 -3.65 4.03 -13.14
N GLN A 91 -4.21 5.20 -13.39
CA GLN A 91 -5.22 5.39 -14.43
C GLN A 91 -4.62 5.43 -15.83
N SER A 92 -3.38 5.91 -15.98
CA SER A 92 -2.72 6.06 -17.28
C SER A 92 -1.84 4.88 -17.66
N TRP A 93 -1.35 4.10 -16.69
CA TRP A 93 -0.51 2.93 -16.94
C TRP A 93 -1.37 1.70 -17.15
N SER A 94 -0.78 0.67 -17.78
CA SER A 94 -1.46 -0.60 -18.02
C SER A 94 -1.05 -1.62 -16.95
N PHE A 95 -2.04 -2.30 -16.37
CA PHE A 95 -1.82 -3.31 -15.35
C PHE A 95 -2.16 -4.70 -15.88
N ASP A 96 -1.23 -5.64 -15.72
CA ASP A 96 -1.44 -7.05 -16.02
C ASP A 96 -1.67 -7.79 -14.69
N ALA A 97 -2.92 -8.14 -14.41
CA ALA A 97 -3.27 -8.81 -13.17
C ALA A 97 -2.70 -10.22 -13.08
N GLY A 98 -2.49 -10.88 -14.20
CA GLY A 98 -1.93 -12.23 -14.23
C GLY A 98 -0.48 -12.28 -13.76
N THR A 99 0.32 -11.31 -14.15
CA THR A 99 1.73 -11.20 -13.77
C THR A 99 1.96 -10.22 -12.64
N GLN A 100 0.94 -9.45 -12.25
CA GLN A 100 1.04 -8.39 -11.24
C GLN A 100 2.12 -7.36 -11.61
N THR A 101 2.12 -6.94 -12.88
CA THR A 101 3.09 -5.98 -13.39
C THR A 101 2.40 -4.79 -14.03
N TRP A 102 3.08 -3.65 -14.01
CA TRP A 102 2.63 -2.41 -14.60
C TRP A 102 3.53 -2.00 -15.76
N THR A 103 2.92 -1.42 -16.78
CA THR A 103 3.64 -0.88 -17.95
C THR A 103 3.30 0.59 -18.11
N ARG A 104 4.32 1.43 -18.18
CA ARG A 104 4.15 2.86 -18.45
C ARG A 104 3.75 3.07 -19.91
N PRO A 105 3.02 4.15 -20.20
CA PRO A 105 2.69 4.48 -21.59
C PRO A 105 3.91 4.85 -22.40
#